data_0bc25fd1eb33ccdcd20286f2fde5802f
#
_entry.id   0bc25fd1eb33ccdcd20286f2fde5802f
#
_cell.length_a   1.000
_cell.length_b   1.000
_cell.length_c   1.000
_cell.angle_alpha   90.00
_cell.angle_beta   90.00
_cell.angle_gamma   90.00
#
_symmetry.space_group_name_H-M   'P 1'
#
loop_
_entity.id
_entity.type
_entity.pdbx_description
1 polymer ?
#
loop_
_entity_poly.entity_id
_entity_poly.type
_entity_poly.pdbx_seq_one_letter_code
_entity_poly.pdbx_strand_id
1 'polypeptide(L)' 'MTKAIRCTEAQETWDFEVDSSCDFVARAETEDEVLAQITDHMQSVHNWNELYEQDLEKARDLKIHDE' A
#
# COMPACT_ATOMS: atom_id res chain seq x y z
N MET A 1 -11.56 12.91 -6.63
CA MET A 1 -11.15 12.87 -5.21
C MET A 1 -9.87 12.07 -5.07
N THR A 2 -9.01 12.48 -4.17
CA THR A 2 -7.73 11.81 -3.97
C THR A 2 -7.91 10.58 -3.09
N LYS A 3 -7.25 9.50 -3.46
CA LYS A 3 -7.24 8.29 -2.67
C LYS A 3 -5.85 8.09 -2.08
N ALA A 4 -5.77 7.47 -0.91
CA ALA A 4 -4.51 7.31 -0.21
C ALA A 4 -4.47 6.00 0.59
N ILE A 5 -3.26 5.48 0.77
CA ILE A 5 -3.00 4.36 1.67
C ILE A 5 -1.67 4.61 2.37
N ARG A 6 -1.61 4.32 3.66
CA ARG A 6 -0.38 4.41 4.42
C ARG A 6 0.43 3.13 4.30
N CYS A 7 1.75 3.26 4.28
CA CYS A 7 2.64 2.11 4.24
C CYS A 7 2.37 1.14 5.38
N THR A 8 2.17 1.64 6.60
CA THR A 8 1.88 0.79 7.76
C THR A 8 0.58 0.01 7.60
N GLU A 9 -0.44 0.62 7.02
CA GLU A 9 -1.71 -0.05 6.76
C GLU A 9 -1.55 -1.16 5.73
N ALA A 10 -0.78 -0.91 4.68
CA ALA A 10 -0.50 -1.91 3.66
C ALA A 10 0.27 -3.10 4.24
N GLN A 11 1.26 -2.83 5.09
CA GLN A 11 2.03 -3.88 5.74
C GLN A 11 1.14 -4.79 6.58
N GLU A 12 0.22 -4.21 7.35
CA GLU A 12 -0.73 -4.99 8.15
C GLU A 12 -1.63 -5.85 7.28
N THR A 13 -2.12 -5.28 6.17
CA THR A 13 -3.02 -5.99 5.26
C THR A 13 -2.34 -7.19 4.62
N TRP A 14 -1.05 -7.07 4.34
CA TRP A 14 -0.30 -8.10 3.61
C TRP A 14 0.46 -9.05 4.54
N ASP A 15 0.17 -9.05 5.84
CA ASP A 15 0.84 -9.88 6.84
C ASP A 15 2.37 -9.72 6.84
N PHE A 16 2.81 -8.56 6.46
CA PHE A 16 4.22 -8.21 6.44
C PHE A 16 4.63 -7.67 7.81
N GLU A 17 5.89 -7.84 8.19
CA GLU A 17 6.39 -7.30 9.44
C GLU A 17 6.32 -5.79 9.41
N VAL A 18 5.52 -5.21 10.32
CA VAL A 18 5.23 -3.78 10.31
C VAL A 18 6.43 -2.95 10.74
N ASP A 19 6.88 -2.08 9.86
CA ASP A 19 7.86 -1.05 10.19
C ASP A 19 7.10 0.23 10.53
N SER A 20 6.85 0.43 11.82
CA SER A 20 6.04 1.56 12.28
C SER A 20 6.75 2.91 12.14
N SER A 21 8.03 2.89 11.80
CA SER A 21 8.78 4.12 11.55
C SER A 21 8.63 4.65 10.12
N CYS A 22 8.00 3.88 9.25
CA CYS A 22 7.80 4.28 7.86
C CYS A 22 6.59 5.20 7.73
N ASP A 23 6.81 6.44 7.34
CA ASP A 23 5.78 7.46 7.21
C ASP A 23 5.22 7.60 5.79
N PHE A 24 5.60 6.72 4.90
CA PHE A 24 5.20 6.82 3.51
C PHE A 24 3.69 6.71 3.34
N VAL A 25 3.13 7.60 2.52
CA VAL A 25 1.72 7.57 2.14
C VAL A 25 1.64 7.65 0.62
N ALA A 26 1.00 6.66 0.01
CA ALA A 26 0.75 6.69 -1.44
C ALA A 26 -0.54 7.45 -1.70
N ARG A 27 -0.51 8.42 -2.59
CA ARG A 27 -1.67 9.23 -2.97
C ARG A 27 -1.80 9.30 -4.48
N ALA A 28 -3.02 9.13 -4.96
CA ALA A 28 -3.33 9.27 -6.38
C ALA A 28 -4.84 9.46 -6.56
N GLU A 29 -5.26 9.73 -7.77
CA GLU A 29 -6.69 9.91 -8.06
C GLU A 29 -7.45 8.60 -8.17
N THR A 30 -6.76 7.50 -8.51
CA THR A 30 -7.39 6.19 -8.65
C THR A 30 -6.74 5.18 -7.71
N GLU A 31 -7.50 4.14 -7.38
CA GLU A 31 -7.01 3.05 -6.54
C GLU A 31 -5.84 2.32 -7.20
N ASP A 32 -5.92 2.11 -8.50
CA ASP A 32 -4.85 1.42 -9.24
C ASP A 32 -3.53 2.17 -9.16
N GLU A 33 -3.57 3.49 -9.26
CA GLU A 33 -2.36 4.31 -9.14
C GLU A 33 -1.80 4.30 -7.72
N VAL A 34 -2.69 4.33 -6.71
CA VAL A 34 -2.28 4.21 -5.31
C VAL A 34 -1.58 2.87 -5.08
N LEU A 35 -2.15 1.80 -5.59
CA LEU A 35 -1.56 0.46 -5.47
C LEU A 35 -0.21 0.38 -6.16
N ALA A 36 -0.08 0.98 -7.34
CA ALA A 36 1.19 1.01 -8.06
C ALA A 36 2.28 1.71 -7.24
N GLN A 37 1.95 2.84 -6.63
CA GLN A 37 2.88 3.59 -5.79
C GLN A 37 3.30 2.80 -4.55
N ILE A 38 2.34 2.21 -3.84
CA ILE A 38 2.65 1.48 -2.61
C ILE A 38 3.43 0.20 -2.92
N THR A 39 3.12 -0.46 -4.02
CA THR A 39 3.84 -1.65 -4.46
C THR A 39 5.30 -1.31 -4.76
N ASP A 40 5.53 -0.24 -5.52
CA ASP A 40 6.88 0.22 -5.84
C ASP A 40 7.65 0.57 -4.56
N HIS A 41 7.00 1.24 -3.63
CA HIS A 41 7.60 1.59 -2.33
C HIS A 41 8.01 0.32 -1.57
N MET A 42 7.15 -0.67 -1.50
CA MET A 42 7.45 -1.92 -0.80
C MET A 42 8.63 -2.65 -1.43
N GLN A 43 8.72 -2.66 -2.75
CA GLN A 43 9.82 -3.30 -3.45
C GLN A 43 11.14 -2.55 -3.26
N SER A 44 11.10 -1.23 -3.32
CA SER A 44 12.31 -0.40 -3.28
C SER A 44 12.83 -0.15 -1.87
N VAL A 45 11.94 0.10 -0.92
CA VAL A 45 12.31 0.47 0.46
C VAL A 45 12.37 -0.72 1.38
N HIS A 46 11.38 -1.59 1.29
CA HIS A 46 11.25 -2.76 2.17
C HIS A 46 11.72 -4.05 1.52
N ASN A 47 12.17 -3.99 0.28
CA ASN A 47 12.72 -5.12 -0.48
C ASN A 47 11.74 -6.31 -0.53
N TRP A 48 10.45 -6.03 -0.60
CA TRP A 48 9.41 -7.06 -0.63
C TRP A 48 8.88 -7.24 -2.04
N ASN A 49 9.17 -8.38 -2.65
CA ASN A 49 8.83 -8.68 -4.04
C ASN A 49 7.68 -9.67 -4.20
N GLU A 50 7.12 -10.16 -3.11
CA GLU A 50 6.08 -11.19 -3.14
C GLU A 50 4.68 -10.62 -2.90
N LEU A 51 4.26 -9.72 -3.79
CA LEU A 51 2.90 -9.19 -3.75
C LEU A 51 2.05 -9.92 -4.78
N TYR A 52 1.01 -10.55 -4.30
CA TYR A 52 0.06 -11.28 -5.13
C TYR A 52 -1.16 -10.42 -5.41
N GLU A 53 -1.86 -10.74 -6.48
CA GLU A 53 -3.06 -10.01 -6.88
C GLU A 53 -4.12 -9.95 -5.76
N GLN A 54 -4.26 -11.04 -5.01
CA GLN A 54 -5.19 -11.10 -3.87
C GLN A 54 -4.84 -10.08 -2.79
N ASP A 55 -3.55 -9.86 -2.56
CA ASP A 55 -3.09 -8.89 -1.56
C ASP A 55 -3.41 -7.47 -2.01
N LEU A 56 -3.24 -7.19 -3.28
CA LEU A 56 -3.57 -5.88 -3.84
C LEU A 56 -5.08 -5.61 -3.74
N GLU A 57 -5.90 -6.61 -3.98
CA GLU A 57 -7.35 -6.48 -3.84
C GLU A 57 -7.77 -6.20 -2.40
N LYS A 58 -7.13 -6.86 -1.44
CA LYS A 58 -7.40 -6.59 -0.02
C LYS A 58 -7.09 -5.15 0.35
N ALA A 59 -5.95 -4.65 -0.09
CA ALA A 59 -5.56 -3.26 0.20
C ALA A 59 -6.55 -2.30 -0.44
N ARG A 60 -6.96 -2.57 -1.68
CA ARG A 60 -7.93 -1.73 -2.39
C ARG A 60 -9.25 -1.64 -1.64
N ASP A 61 -9.77 -2.78 -1.19
CA ASP A 61 -11.10 -2.82 -0.60
C ASP A 61 -11.14 -2.35 0.86
N LEU A 62 -10.04 -2.55 1.60
CA LEU A 62 -10.07 -2.37 3.04
C LEU A 62 -9.26 -1.18 3.56
N LYS A 63 -8.24 -0.75 2.84
CA LYS A 63 -7.26 0.20 3.39
C LYS A 63 -7.11 1.49 2.60
N ILE A 64 -7.50 1.53 1.35
CA ILE A 64 -7.44 2.76 0.58
C ILE A 64 -8.60 3.67 0.99
N HIS A 65 -8.30 4.90 1.38
CA HIS A 65 -9.28 5.89 1.80
C HIS A 65 -9.39 7.01 0.79
N ASP A 66 -10.54 7.69 0.82
CA ASP A 66 -10.70 8.96 0.14
C ASP A 66 -10.20 10.07 1.06
N GLU A 67 -9.42 10.97 0.52
CA GLU A 67 -8.96 12.16 1.24
C GLU A 67 -9.72 13.42 0.84
#